data_739ff03d13b1f3a2900a575252e0a2e4
#
_entry.id   739ff03d13b1f3a2900a575252e0a2e4
#
_cell.length_a   1.000
_cell.length_b   1.000
_cell.length_c   1.000
_cell.angle_alpha   90.00
_cell.angle_beta   90.00
_cell.angle_gamma   90.00
#
_symmetry.space_group_name_H-M   'P 1'
#
loop_
_entity.id
_entity.type
_entity.pdbx_description
1 polymer ?
#
loop_
_entity_poly.entity_id
_entity_poly.type
_entity_poly.pdbx_seq_one_letter_code
_entity_poly.pdbx_strand_id
1 'polypeptide(L)'
;MITCIIVDDEPLAIELLESHLKKIDTLQLVGKARNALEAHAILREQPVDLIFLDIQMPHLSGIDLMKSLAVKPKVIFTTAFREFAVEGFELEAVDYILKPITFERFFRAVDKVVRHTAIEKPESTIMIRTEGINRKIRTDDIIFIESQGNDVKLYLTYTVYLTKNTITDLADRLSVEGFLRIHRSFLFNPKHVTGYTNADIVMGNYTIPVGRNYRAEFNAFVDTYSKTK
;
A
#
# COMPACT_ATOMS: atom_id res chain seq x y z
N MET A 1 4.29 5.50 4.70
CA MET A 1 5.14 5.03 5.81
C MET A 1 4.29 4.05 6.58
N ILE A 2 4.81 2.87 6.94
CA ILE A 2 4.09 1.82 7.67
C ILE A 2 4.25 2.09 9.15
N THR A 3 3.15 2.28 9.88
CA THR A 3 3.17 2.48 11.34
C THR A 3 3.39 1.16 12.06
N CYS A 4 4.27 1.12 13.06
CA CYS A 4 4.53 -0.11 13.79
C CYS A 4 4.66 0.10 15.31
N ILE A 5 4.40 -0.98 16.07
CA ILE A 5 4.69 -1.05 17.50
C ILE A 5 5.58 -2.26 17.79
N ILE A 6 6.30 -2.16 18.92
CA ILE A 6 7.10 -3.27 19.49
C ILE A 6 6.44 -3.70 20.80
N VAL A 7 6.25 -5.00 20.96
CA VAL A 7 5.67 -5.61 22.15
C VAL A 7 6.54 -6.77 22.62
N ASP A 8 7.22 -6.59 23.74
CA ASP A 8 8.13 -7.57 24.32
C ASP A 8 8.28 -7.26 25.84
N ASP A 9 8.25 -8.23 26.73
CA ASP A 9 8.43 -8.00 28.17
C ASP A 9 9.89 -7.75 28.55
N GLU A 10 10.83 -8.11 27.68
CA GLU A 10 12.26 -7.87 27.83
C GLU A 10 12.66 -6.47 27.32
N PRO A 11 13.11 -5.52 28.18
CA PRO A 11 13.51 -4.17 27.76
C PRO A 11 14.63 -4.18 26.70
N LEU A 12 15.60 -5.10 26.81
CA LEU A 12 16.71 -5.21 25.90
C LEU A 12 16.27 -5.64 24.49
N ALA A 13 15.23 -6.49 24.37
CA ALA A 13 14.66 -6.87 23.10
C ALA A 13 13.96 -5.67 22.42
N ILE A 14 13.24 -4.85 23.19
CA ILE A 14 12.64 -3.60 22.70
C ILE A 14 13.72 -2.64 22.17
N GLU A 15 14.79 -2.41 22.95
CA GLU A 15 15.89 -1.54 22.54
C GLU A 15 16.59 -2.03 21.27
N LEU A 16 16.82 -3.34 21.16
CA LEU A 16 17.41 -3.96 19.97
C LEU A 16 16.55 -3.75 18.73
N LEU A 17 15.25 -4.06 18.81
CA LEU A 17 14.30 -3.86 17.73
C LEU A 17 14.19 -2.38 17.32
N GLU A 18 14.15 -1.47 18.31
CA GLU A 18 14.17 -0.02 18.05
C GLU A 18 15.44 0.41 17.31
N SER A 19 16.60 -0.14 17.72
CA SER A 19 17.88 0.14 17.04
C SER A 19 17.91 -0.34 15.58
N HIS A 20 17.21 -1.44 15.27
CA HIS A 20 17.07 -1.96 13.93
C HIS A 20 16.09 -1.11 13.12
N LEU A 21 14.96 -0.70 13.70
CA LEU A 21 13.95 0.16 13.07
C LEU A 21 14.53 1.51 12.62
N LYS A 22 15.40 2.14 13.44
CA LYS A 22 16.06 3.41 13.10
C LYS A 22 16.89 3.37 11.81
N LYS A 23 17.20 2.19 11.29
CA LYS A 23 17.96 1.99 10.04
C LYS A 23 17.05 1.81 8.82
N ILE A 24 15.71 1.87 8.99
CA ILE A 24 14.73 1.59 7.95
C ILE A 24 13.73 2.73 7.83
N ASP A 25 13.84 3.53 6.77
CA ASP A 25 13.02 4.74 6.57
C ASP A 25 11.55 4.46 6.23
N THR A 26 11.20 3.23 5.84
CA THR A 26 9.83 2.86 5.46
C THR A 26 8.91 2.58 6.64
N LEU A 27 9.46 2.41 7.86
CA LEU A 27 8.74 2.12 9.08
C LEU A 27 8.76 3.31 10.05
N GLN A 28 7.64 3.52 10.73
CA GLN A 28 7.50 4.52 11.78
C GLN A 28 7.08 3.84 13.09
N LEU A 29 7.96 3.87 14.10
CA LEU A 29 7.63 3.39 15.43
C LEU A 29 6.68 4.37 16.12
N VAL A 30 5.45 3.92 16.42
CA VAL A 30 4.40 4.75 17.04
C VAL A 30 4.09 4.34 18.49
N GLY A 31 4.63 3.21 18.97
CA GLY A 31 4.44 2.78 20.34
C GLY A 31 5.31 1.60 20.73
N LYS A 32 5.48 1.43 22.05
CA LYS A 32 6.17 0.29 22.66
C LYS A 32 5.34 -0.19 23.84
N ALA A 33 5.25 -1.51 24.05
CA ALA A 33 4.51 -2.13 25.12
C ALA A 33 5.33 -3.27 25.74
N ARG A 34 5.14 -3.50 27.04
CA ARG A 34 5.81 -4.58 27.77
C ARG A 34 4.90 -5.78 28.07
N ASN A 35 3.66 -5.71 27.68
CA ASN A 35 2.66 -6.76 27.86
C ASN A 35 1.49 -6.55 26.90
N ALA A 36 0.65 -7.55 26.82
CA ALA A 36 -0.51 -7.56 25.94
C ALA A 36 -1.54 -6.45 26.26
N LEU A 37 -1.70 -6.05 27.54
CA LEU A 37 -2.66 -5.01 27.93
C LEU A 37 -2.22 -3.62 27.45
N GLU A 38 -0.94 -3.31 27.59
CA GLU A 38 -0.36 -2.07 27.07
C GLU A 38 -0.46 -2.03 25.54
N ALA A 39 -0.14 -3.14 24.86
CA ALA A 39 -0.28 -3.26 23.42
C ALA A 39 -1.73 -3.03 22.97
N HIS A 40 -2.70 -3.64 23.65
CA HIS A 40 -4.12 -3.47 23.35
C HIS A 40 -4.57 -2.00 23.54
N ALA A 41 -4.07 -1.29 24.56
CA ALA A 41 -4.37 0.13 24.75
C ALA A 41 -3.89 0.97 23.54
N ILE A 42 -2.64 0.78 23.10
CA ILE A 42 -2.08 1.49 21.95
C ILE A 42 -2.90 1.20 20.66
N LEU A 43 -3.25 -0.07 20.42
CA LEU A 43 -4.03 -0.49 19.25
C LEU A 43 -5.45 0.09 19.21
N ARG A 44 -6.00 0.51 20.35
CA ARG A 44 -7.30 1.20 20.44
C ARG A 44 -7.20 2.71 20.18
N GLU A 45 -6.08 3.31 20.49
CA GLU A 45 -5.89 4.78 20.40
C GLU A 45 -5.50 5.25 19.00
N GLN A 46 -4.80 4.41 18.24
CA GLN A 46 -4.31 4.78 16.91
C GLN A 46 -4.19 3.57 15.98
N PRO A 47 -4.30 3.80 14.64
CA PRO A 47 -4.09 2.74 13.68
C PRO A 47 -2.62 2.28 13.68
N VAL A 48 -2.42 0.96 13.68
CA VAL A 48 -1.12 0.32 13.61
C VAL A 48 -1.13 -0.70 12.48
N ASP A 49 -0.19 -0.58 11.54
CA ASP A 49 -0.09 -1.46 10.38
C ASP A 49 0.65 -2.77 10.69
N LEU A 50 1.66 -2.70 11.57
CA LEU A 50 2.58 -3.79 11.89
C LEU A 50 2.85 -3.88 13.38
N ILE A 51 2.89 -5.10 13.92
CA ILE A 51 3.29 -5.38 15.29
C ILE A 51 4.48 -6.35 15.29
N PHE A 52 5.57 -5.97 15.95
CA PHE A 52 6.62 -6.89 16.35
C PHE A 52 6.23 -7.40 17.73
N LEU A 53 5.96 -8.68 17.86
CA LEU A 53 5.27 -9.24 19.02
C LEU A 53 6.01 -10.44 19.58
N ASP A 54 6.47 -10.34 20.82
CA ASP A 54 6.94 -11.54 21.49
C ASP A 54 5.80 -12.50 21.78
N ILE A 55 6.07 -13.78 21.60
CA ILE A 55 5.08 -14.82 21.87
C ILE A 55 4.92 -15.04 23.36
N GLN A 56 6.03 -15.11 24.08
CA GLN A 56 6.01 -15.45 25.50
C GLN A 56 6.09 -14.18 26.36
N MET A 57 4.94 -13.74 26.80
CA MET A 57 4.80 -12.64 27.75
C MET A 57 4.01 -13.09 28.98
N PRO A 58 4.23 -12.46 30.17
CA PRO A 58 3.45 -12.72 31.35
C PRO A 58 1.95 -12.47 31.15
N HIS A 59 1.11 -13.32 31.73
CA HIS A 59 -0.34 -13.26 31.77
C HIS A 59 -1.06 -13.60 30.47
N LEU A 60 -0.71 -12.98 29.35
CA LEU A 60 -1.33 -13.21 28.04
C LEU A 60 -0.25 -13.31 26.97
N SER A 61 -0.23 -14.44 26.27
CA SER A 61 0.74 -14.65 25.19
C SER A 61 0.48 -13.71 24.01
N GLY A 62 1.52 -13.46 23.18
CA GLY A 62 1.36 -12.68 21.96
C GLY A 62 0.39 -13.34 20.97
N ILE A 63 0.34 -14.67 20.95
CA ILE A 63 -0.62 -15.44 20.15
C ILE A 63 -2.05 -15.18 20.59
N ASP A 64 -2.31 -15.23 21.91
CA ASP A 64 -3.65 -14.99 22.45
C ASP A 64 -4.08 -13.52 22.29
N LEU A 65 -3.15 -12.59 22.41
CA LEU A 65 -3.42 -11.19 22.08
C LEU A 65 -3.91 -11.07 20.63
N MET A 66 -3.20 -11.64 19.66
CA MET A 66 -3.60 -11.58 18.22
C MET A 66 -4.95 -12.26 17.99
N LYS A 67 -5.26 -13.37 18.67
CA LYS A 67 -6.58 -14.04 18.58
C LYS A 67 -7.71 -13.17 19.12
N SER A 68 -7.45 -12.34 20.11
CA SER A 68 -8.45 -11.48 20.76
C SER A 68 -8.82 -10.21 19.99
N LEU A 69 -7.98 -9.79 19.04
CA LEU A 69 -8.18 -8.56 18.26
C LEU A 69 -9.25 -8.74 17.19
N ALA A 70 -10.24 -7.83 17.15
CA ALA A 70 -11.27 -7.79 16.12
C ALA A 70 -10.70 -7.32 14.77
N VAL A 71 -9.80 -6.33 14.78
CA VAL A 71 -9.03 -5.86 13.62
C VAL A 71 -7.57 -6.15 13.91
N LYS A 72 -6.96 -6.97 13.06
CA LYS A 72 -5.60 -7.47 13.28
C LYS A 72 -4.61 -6.66 12.44
N PRO A 73 -3.60 -6.02 13.07
CA PRO A 73 -2.44 -5.54 12.32
C PRO A 73 -1.65 -6.73 11.74
N LYS A 74 -0.80 -6.48 10.75
CA LYS A 74 0.19 -7.48 10.36
C LYS A 74 1.10 -7.78 11.53
N VAL A 75 1.50 -9.04 11.68
CA VAL A 75 2.36 -9.46 12.79
C VAL A 75 3.63 -10.12 12.30
N ILE A 76 4.75 -9.72 12.91
CA ILE A 76 6.00 -10.46 12.93
C ILE A 76 6.22 -10.93 14.36
N PHE A 77 6.15 -12.24 14.56
CA PHE A 77 6.44 -12.79 15.88
C PHE A 77 7.95 -12.83 16.14
N THR A 78 8.31 -12.54 17.40
CA THR A 78 9.64 -12.77 17.93
C THR A 78 9.57 -13.77 19.08
N THR A 79 10.55 -14.65 19.21
CA THR A 79 10.55 -15.66 20.29
C THR A 79 11.90 -16.34 20.45
N ALA A 80 12.16 -16.90 21.63
CA ALA A 80 13.30 -17.80 21.88
C ALA A 80 13.03 -19.26 21.45
N PHE A 81 11.78 -19.62 21.15
CA PHE A 81 11.36 -21.01 20.94
C PHE A 81 10.92 -21.31 19.52
N ARG A 82 11.39 -22.43 18.96
CA ARG A 82 11.10 -22.86 17.58
C ARG A 82 9.72 -23.50 17.44
N GLU A 83 9.16 -24.04 18.48
CA GLU A 83 7.92 -24.84 18.46
C GLU A 83 6.68 -24.02 18.12
N PHE A 84 6.66 -22.70 18.40
CA PHE A 84 5.53 -21.83 18.09
C PHE A 84 5.41 -21.41 16.62
N ALA A 85 6.34 -21.83 15.76
CA ALA A 85 6.29 -21.50 14.34
C ALA A 85 5.03 -22.06 13.64
N VAL A 86 4.51 -23.18 14.11
CA VAL A 86 3.29 -23.82 13.57
C VAL A 86 2.04 -23.03 13.93
N GLU A 87 1.92 -22.57 15.18
CA GLU A 87 0.78 -21.76 15.63
C GLU A 87 0.78 -20.34 15.00
N GLY A 88 1.97 -19.77 14.77
CA GLY A 88 2.11 -18.49 14.04
C GLY A 88 1.61 -18.58 12.60
N PHE A 89 1.69 -19.76 11.97
CA PHE A 89 1.17 -19.98 10.61
C PHE A 89 -0.37 -19.92 10.55
N GLU A 90 -1.06 -20.43 11.57
CA GLU A 90 -2.53 -20.35 11.67
C GLU A 90 -3.06 -18.91 11.85
N LEU A 91 -2.21 -18.00 12.32
CA LEU A 91 -2.55 -16.57 12.53
C LEU A 91 -2.19 -15.67 11.34
N GLU A 92 -1.81 -16.25 10.19
CA GLU A 92 -1.39 -15.50 9.00
C GLU A 92 -0.25 -14.50 9.28
N ALA A 93 0.66 -14.86 10.19
CA ALA A 93 1.82 -14.04 10.49
C ALA A 93 2.68 -13.82 9.24
N VAL A 94 3.13 -12.58 9.02
CA VAL A 94 4.00 -12.27 7.88
C VAL A 94 5.35 -12.98 8.00
N ASP A 95 5.85 -13.06 9.23
CA ASP A 95 7.11 -13.76 9.51
C ASP A 95 7.25 -14.12 11.00
N TYR A 96 8.29 -14.90 11.28
CA TYR A 96 8.63 -15.44 12.58
C TYR A 96 10.14 -15.34 12.81
N ILE A 97 10.57 -14.58 13.80
CA ILE A 97 11.99 -14.33 14.07
C ILE A 97 12.39 -15.00 15.37
N LEU A 98 13.38 -15.91 15.30
CA LEU A 98 13.99 -16.48 16.50
C LEU A 98 14.99 -15.50 17.12
N LYS A 99 14.93 -15.34 18.44
CA LYS A 99 15.96 -14.68 19.23
C LYS A 99 17.26 -15.56 19.26
N PRO A 100 18.46 -14.97 19.08
CA PRO A 100 18.75 -13.54 19.04
C PRO A 100 18.43 -12.92 17.65
N ILE A 101 17.81 -11.73 17.68
CA ILE A 101 17.34 -11.03 16.47
C ILE A 101 18.50 -10.30 15.81
N THR A 102 19.05 -10.87 14.73
CA THR A 102 20.05 -10.18 13.90
C THR A 102 19.39 -9.15 12.99
N PHE A 103 20.13 -8.08 12.63
CA PHE A 103 19.63 -7.07 11.69
C PHE A 103 19.25 -7.69 10.33
N GLU A 104 20.04 -8.62 9.81
CA GLU A 104 19.75 -9.29 8.54
C GLU A 104 18.41 -10.03 8.58
N ARG A 105 18.12 -10.77 9.66
CA ARG A 105 16.88 -11.52 9.81
C ARG A 105 15.68 -10.60 9.99
N PHE A 106 15.86 -9.52 10.75
CA PHE A 106 14.87 -8.45 10.92
C PHE A 106 14.54 -7.77 9.59
N PHE A 107 15.56 -7.37 8.83
CA PHE A 107 15.40 -6.72 7.53
C PHE A 107 14.63 -7.58 6.53
N ARG A 108 14.94 -8.90 6.47
CA ARG A 108 14.19 -9.85 5.61
C ARG A 108 12.72 -9.95 5.99
N ALA A 109 12.40 -9.92 7.29
CA ALA A 109 11.01 -9.96 7.74
C ALA A 109 10.25 -8.67 7.38
N VAL A 110 10.88 -7.52 7.55
CA VAL A 110 10.33 -6.23 7.15
C VAL A 110 10.12 -6.14 5.64
N ASP A 111 11.07 -6.62 4.83
CA ASP A 111 10.94 -6.65 3.36
C ASP A 111 9.70 -7.46 2.92
N LYS A 112 9.39 -8.58 3.60
CA LYS A 112 8.13 -9.30 3.37
C LYS A 112 6.90 -8.42 3.66
N VAL A 113 6.88 -7.69 4.78
CA VAL A 113 5.77 -6.77 5.11
C VAL A 113 5.59 -5.73 4.02
N VAL A 114 6.68 -5.08 3.60
CA VAL A 114 6.63 -4.05 2.55
C VAL A 114 6.07 -4.61 1.25
N ARG A 115 6.53 -5.79 0.83
CA ARG A 115 6.00 -6.49 -0.36
C ARG A 115 4.54 -6.86 -0.20
N HIS A 116 4.13 -7.44 0.93
CA HIS A 116 2.74 -7.77 1.21
C HIS A 116 1.86 -6.51 1.25
N THR A 117 2.33 -5.41 1.83
CA THR A 117 1.58 -4.14 1.87
C THR A 117 1.46 -3.51 0.48
N ALA A 118 2.45 -3.69 -0.39
CA ALA A 118 2.37 -3.28 -1.79
C ALA A 118 1.33 -4.11 -2.59
N ILE A 119 1.13 -5.39 -2.20
CA ILE A 119 0.15 -6.29 -2.83
C ILE A 119 -1.26 -6.08 -2.23
N GLU A 120 -1.36 -5.72 -0.96
CA GLU A 120 -2.62 -5.54 -0.22
C GLU A 120 -3.16 -4.09 -0.22
N LYS A 121 -2.66 -3.17 -1.06
CA LYS A 121 -3.50 -2.01 -1.38
C LYS A 121 -4.83 -2.58 -1.85
N PRO A 122 -5.98 -2.27 -1.18
CA PRO A 122 -7.26 -2.75 -1.65
C PRO A 122 -7.31 -2.47 -3.14
N GLU A 123 -7.56 -3.49 -3.95
CA GLU A 123 -7.63 -3.33 -5.40
C GLU A 123 -8.63 -2.24 -5.68
N SER A 124 -8.13 -1.05 -5.92
CA SER A 124 -8.99 0.05 -6.28
C SER A 124 -9.65 -0.29 -7.60
N THR A 125 -10.96 -0.30 -7.59
CA THR A 125 -11.75 -0.76 -8.73
C THR A 125 -12.86 0.23 -9.04
N ILE A 126 -13.17 0.36 -10.33
CA ILE A 126 -14.37 1.07 -10.79
C ILE A 126 -15.33 0.10 -11.47
N MET A 127 -16.63 0.40 -11.34
CA MET A 127 -17.66 -0.27 -12.12
C MET A 127 -17.94 0.55 -13.37
N ILE A 128 -17.86 -0.10 -14.53
CA ILE A 128 -18.28 0.47 -15.82
C ILE A 128 -19.34 -0.43 -16.45
N ARG A 129 -20.21 0.16 -17.28
CA ARG A 129 -21.15 -0.61 -18.10
C ARG A 129 -20.69 -0.59 -19.56
N THR A 130 -20.32 -1.73 -20.07
CA THR A 130 -19.88 -1.92 -21.45
C THR A 130 -20.59 -3.12 -22.08
N GLU A 131 -21.05 -3.00 -23.33
CA GLU A 131 -21.78 -4.07 -24.03
C GLU A 131 -22.98 -4.63 -23.24
N GLY A 132 -23.65 -3.77 -22.44
CA GLY A 132 -24.77 -4.18 -21.61
C GLY A 132 -24.40 -4.87 -20.28
N ILE A 133 -23.11 -5.14 -20.03
CA ILE A 133 -22.58 -5.85 -18.87
C ILE A 133 -21.92 -4.85 -17.91
N ASN A 134 -22.18 -4.97 -16.61
CA ASN A 134 -21.42 -4.26 -15.58
C ASN A 134 -20.10 -5.01 -15.31
N ARG A 135 -18.97 -4.34 -15.57
CA ARG A 135 -17.64 -4.89 -15.36
C ARG A 135 -16.92 -4.17 -14.23
N LYS A 136 -16.31 -4.94 -13.35
CA LYS A 136 -15.40 -4.44 -12.31
C LYS A 136 -13.99 -4.36 -12.91
N ILE A 137 -13.45 -3.15 -13.00
CA ILE A 137 -12.13 -2.86 -13.59
C ILE A 137 -11.18 -2.39 -12.48
N ARG A 138 -9.99 -2.96 -12.40
CA ARG A 138 -8.94 -2.48 -11.52
C ARG A 138 -8.41 -1.15 -12.04
N THR A 139 -8.29 -0.15 -11.19
CA THR A 139 -7.78 1.17 -11.60
C THR A 139 -6.32 1.10 -12.04
N ASP A 140 -5.53 0.18 -11.47
CA ASP A 140 -4.14 -0.04 -11.86
C ASP A 140 -3.99 -0.58 -13.29
N ASP A 141 -4.99 -1.25 -13.84
CA ASP A 141 -4.97 -1.75 -15.21
C ASP A 141 -5.29 -0.66 -16.25
N ILE A 142 -5.86 0.49 -15.81
CA ILE A 142 -6.21 1.60 -16.71
C ILE A 142 -4.96 2.43 -17.02
N ILE A 143 -4.58 2.49 -18.29
CA ILE A 143 -3.46 3.29 -18.78
C ILE A 143 -3.91 4.75 -18.91
N PHE A 144 -4.97 4.98 -19.71
CA PHE A 144 -5.61 6.29 -19.86
C PHE A 144 -7.06 6.13 -20.33
N ILE A 145 -7.80 7.23 -20.27
CA ILE A 145 -9.19 7.35 -20.70
C ILE A 145 -9.30 8.46 -21.71
N GLU A 146 -10.00 8.21 -22.81
CA GLU A 146 -10.24 9.14 -23.90
C GLU A 146 -11.73 9.43 -24.05
N SER A 147 -12.10 10.71 -24.11
CA SER A 147 -13.48 11.12 -24.45
C SER A 147 -13.72 10.97 -25.95
N GLN A 148 -14.79 10.27 -26.29
CA GLN A 148 -15.24 10.08 -27.67
C GLN A 148 -16.72 10.44 -27.82
N GLY A 149 -16.98 11.72 -28.10
CA GLY A 149 -18.36 12.22 -28.15
C GLY A 149 -19.05 12.14 -26.79
N ASN A 150 -20.14 11.38 -26.72
CA ASN A 150 -20.91 11.14 -25.49
C ASN A 150 -20.44 9.91 -24.70
N ASP A 151 -19.44 9.22 -25.19
CA ASP A 151 -18.87 8.02 -24.59
C ASP A 151 -17.40 8.27 -24.21
N VAL A 152 -16.83 7.34 -23.46
CA VAL A 152 -15.40 7.32 -23.14
C VAL A 152 -14.82 5.95 -23.46
N LYS A 153 -13.60 5.94 -23.97
CA LYS A 153 -12.77 4.73 -24.12
C LYS A 153 -11.81 4.62 -22.96
N LEU A 154 -11.83 3.47 -22.30
CA LEU A 154 -10.85 3.09 -21.30
C LEU A 154 -9.80 2.19 -21.96
N TYR A 155 -8.56 2.65 -22.02
CA TYR A 155 -7.42 1.87 -22.51
C TYR A 155 -6.78 1.16 -21.33
N LEU A 156 -6.90 -0.16 -21.30
CA LEU A 156 -6.32 -1.02 -20.28
C LEU A 156 -5.06 -1.72 -20.79
N THR A 157 -4.30 -2.29 -19.91
CA THR A 157 -3.07 -3.03 -20.24
C THR A 157 -3.32 -4.24 -21.15
N TYR A 158 -4.55 -4.75 -21.21
CA TYR A 158 -4.92 -5.97 -21.95
C TYR A 158 -6.08 -5.78 -22.94
N THR A 159 -6.83 -4.69 -22.89
CA THR A 159 -7.99 -4.45 -23.79
C THR A 159 -8.43 -2.99 -23.75
N VAL A 160 -9.42 -2.64 -24.59
CA VAL A 160 -10.07 -1.32 -24.62
C VAL A 160 -11.57 -1.51 -24.44
N TYR A 161 -12.18 -0.75 -23.52
CA TYR A 161 -13.62 -0.74 -23.31
C TYR A 161 -14.22 0.62 -23.69
N LEU A 162 -15.39 0.59 -24.31
CA LEU A 162 -16.25 1.76 -24.53
C LEU A 162 -17.37 1.76 -23.51
N THR A 163 -17.60 2.89 -22.83
CA THR A 163 -18.67 3.02 -21.83
C THR A 163 -19.34 4.38 -21.90
N LYS A 164 -20.65 4.41 -21.55
CA LYS A 164 -21.45 5.63 -21.46
C LYS A 164 -21.17 6.34 -20.14
N ASN A 165 -20.08 7.09 -20.10
CA ASN A 165 -19.71 7.96 -18.96
C ASN A 165 -19.15 9.26 -19.53
N THR A 166 -19.06 10.29 -18.71
CA THR A 166 -18.32 11.50 -19.08
C THR A 166 -16.89 11.44 -18.54
N ILE A 167 -15.95 12.04 -19.26
CA ILE A 167 -14.57 12.11 -18.78
C ILE A 167 -14.46 12.92 -17.48
N THR A 168 -15.38 13.85 -17.24
CA THR A 168 -15.43 14.65 -15.99
C THR A 168 -15.84 13.78 -14.81
N ASP A 169 -16.92 12.97 -14.95
CA ASP A 169 -17.34 12.04 -13.89
C ASP A 169 -16.22 11.04 -13.53
N LEU A 170 -15.53 10.49 -14.55
CA LEU A 170 -14.42 9.59 -14.31
C LEU A 170 -13.19 10.30 -13.70
N ALA A 171 -12.94 11.56 -14.07
CA ALA A 171 -11.86 12.34 -13.47
C ALA A 171 -12.11 12.57 -11.97
N ASP A 172 -13.35 12.92 -11.57
CA ASP A 172 -13.71 13.12 -10.17
C ASP A 172 -13.59 11.82 -9.37
N ARG A 173 -14.09 10.71 -9.90
CA ARG A 173 -14.04 9.39 -9.26
C ARG A 173 -12.63 8.82 -9.13
N LEU A 174 -11.77 9.06 -10.11
CA LEU A 174 -10.41 8.52 -10.17
C LEU A 174 -9.34 9.48 -9.60
N SER A 175 -9.72 10.70 -9.21
CA SER A 175 -8.79 11.67 -8.61
C SER A 175 -8.13 11.14 -7.35
N VAL A 176 -8.88 10.44 -6.49
CA VAL A 176 -8.40 9.81 -5.26
C VAL A 176 -7.38 8.68 -5.51
N GLU A 177 -7.40 8.12 -6.74
CA GLU A 177 -6.48 7.08 -7.20
C GLU A 177 -5.23 7.67 -7.88
N GLY A 178 -5.15 9.00 -7.94
CA GLY A 178 -4.01 9.71 -8.51
C GLY A 178 -4.07 9.89 -10.02
N PHE A 179 -5.21 9.65 -10.68
CA PHE A 179 -5.36 9.98 -12.10
C PHE A 179 -5.34 11.48 -12.32
N LEU A 180 -4.71 11.91 -13.41
CA LEU A 180 -4.55 13.32 -13.75
C LEU A 180 -5.19 13.64 -15.09
N ARG A 181 -5.91 14.77 -15.13
CA ARG A 181 -6.49 15.30 -16.36
C ARG A 181 -5.55 16.33 -16.96
N ILE A 182 -5.03 16.06 -18.17
CA ILE A 182 -4.09 16.93 -18.88
C ILE A 182 -4.61 17.47 -20.22
N HIS A 183 -5.83 17.07 -20.58
CA HIS A 183 -6.50 17.52 -21.79
C HIS A 183 -8.02 17.47 -21.62
N ARG A 184 -8.77 18.27 -22.37
CA ARG A 184 -10.25 18.22 -22.33
C ARG A 184 -10.79 16.80 -22.63
N SER A 185 -10.03 15.99 -23.39
CA SER A 185 -10.42 14.66 -23.82
C SER A 185 -9.59 13.52 -23.24
N PHE A 186 -8.59 13.80 -22.39
CA PHE A 186 -7.71 12.76 -21.85
C PHE A 186 -7.55 12.87 -20.34
N LEU A 187 -7.69 11.72 -19.68
CA LEU A 187 -7.37 11.45 -18.28
C LEU A 187 -6.37 10.29 -18.25
N PHE A 188 -5.25 10.40 -17.56
CA PHE A 188 -4.22 9.38 -17.57
C PHE A 188 -3.83 8.90 -16.16
N ASN A 189 -3.29 7.69 -16.09
CA ASN A 189 -2.73 7.12 -14.88
C ASN A 189 -1.20 7.35 -14.85
N PRO A 190 -0.67 8.14 -13.93
CA PRO A 190 0.76 8.42 -13.81
C PRO A 190 1.64 7.18 -13.68
N LYS A 191 1.11 6.08 -13.14
CA LYS A 191 1.84 4.81 -12.97
C LYS A 191 2.31 4.19 -14.29
N HIS A 192 1.63 4.48 -15.41
CA HIS A 192 1.95 3.95 -16.74
C HIS A 192 2.81 4.88 -17.59
N VAL A 193 3.21 6.05 -17.07
CA VAL A 193 4.05 6.99 -17.81
C VAL A 193 5.45 6.42 -17.99
N THR A 194 5.89 6.34 -19.24
CA THR A 194 7.24 5.90 -19.63
C THR A 194 8.14 7.06 -20.04
N GLY A 195 7.54 8.21 -20.38
CA GLY A 195 8.26 9.43 -20.76
C GLY A 195 7.31 10.59 -21.01
N TYR A 196 7.89 11.76 -21.25
CA TYR A 196 7.13 12.95 -21.61
C TYR A 196 7.98 13.90 -22.49
N THR A 197 7.29 14.74 -23.25
CA THR A 197 7.86 15.89 -23.97
C THR A 197 7.26 17.17 -23.40
N ASN A 198 7.62 18.32 -23.97
CA ASN A 198 6.96 19.59 -23.59
C ASN A 198 5.47 19.63 -23.98
N ALA A 199 4.98 18.74 -24.84
CA ALA A 199 3.64 18.79 -25.40
C ALA A 199 2.82 17.50 -25.16
N ASP A 200 3.47 16.40 -24.80
CA ASP A 200 2.85 15.08 -24.78
C ASP A 200 3.33 14.27 -23.59
N ILE A 201 2.50 13.29 -23.18
CA ILE A 201 2.86 12.20 -22.28
C ILE A 201 2.93 10.89 -23.07
N VAL A 202 3.99 10.10 -22.81
CA VAL A 202 4.22 8.81 -23.44
C VAL A 202 3.94 7.70 -22.43
N MET A 203 3.11 6.72 -22.82
CA MET A 203 2.73 5.55 -22.02
C MET A 203 2.86 4.29 -22.89
N GLY A 204 4.06 3.69 -22.88
CA GLY A 204 4.37 2.57 -23.78
C GLY A 204 4.22 2.96 -25.24
N ASN A 205 3.26 2.36 -25.93
CA ASN A 205 2.98 2.63 -27.35
C ASN A 205 2.00 3.80 -27.59
N TYR A 206 1.52 4.44 -26.53
CA TYR A 206 0.55 5.53 -26.63
C TYR A 206 1.21 6.87 -26.32
N THR A 207 0.76 7.90 -27.06
CA THR A 207 1.16 9.29 -26.82
C THR A 207 -0.09 10.14 -26.74
N ILE A 208 -0.28 10.87 -25.64
CA ILE A 208 -1.44 11.73 -25.41
C ILE A 208 -1.00 13.19 -25.32
N PRO A 209 -1.72 14.13 -25.98
CA PRO A 209 -1.35 15.54 -25.98
C PRO A 209 -1.72 16.24 -24.68
N VAL A 210 -0.93 17.24 -24.30
CA VAL A 210 -1.22 18.15 -23.19
C VAL A 210 -2.02 19.34 -23.71
N GLY A 211 -3.21 19.55 -23.16
CA GLY A 211 -4.08 20.69 -23.51
C GLY A 211 -3.53 22.01 -22.98
N ARG A 212 -3.77 23.10 -23.72
CA ARG A 212 -3.27 24.45 -23.34
C ARG A 212 -3.71 24.87 -21.93
N ASN A 213 -4.94 24.56 -21.55
CA ASN A 213 -5.54 24.93 -20.25
C ASN A 213 -5.09 24.00 -19.10
N TYR A 214 -4.30 22.96 -19.38
CA TYR A 214 -3.84 21.95 -18.41
C TYR A 214 -2.32 21.98 -18.21
N ARG A 215 -1.67 23.08 -18.64
CA ARG A 215 -0.22 23.24 -18.52
C ARG A 215 0.27 23.32 -17.08
N ALA A 216 -0.53 23.90 -16.20
CA ALA A 216 -0.18 24.02 -14.79
C ALA A 216 -0.14 22.65 -14.11
N GLU A 217 -1.16 21.84 -14.32
CA GLU A 217 -1.27 20.47 -13.80
C GLU A 217 -0.15 19.57 -14.37
N PHE A 218 0.12 19.72 -15.68
CA PHE A 218 1.21 18.97 -16.31
C PHE A 218 2.58 19.35 -15.72
N ASN A 219 2.88 20.63 -15.54
CA ASN A 219 4.15 21.05 -14.95
C ASN A 219 4.30 20.54 -13.51
N ALA A 220 3.24 20.62 -12.70
CA ALA A 220 3.24 20.07 -11.34
C ALA A 220 3.51 18.56 -11.33
N PHE A 221 2.93 17.83 -12.29
CA PHE A 221 3.21 16.40 -12.47
C PHE A 221 4.69 16.16 -12.82
N VAL A 222 5.24 16.89 -13.81
CA VAL A 222 6.64 16.74 -14.24
C VAL A 222 7.62 17.03 -13.11
N ASP A 223 7.37 18.08 -12.32
CA ASP A 223 8.20 18.43 -11.16
C ASP A 223 8.24 17.32 -10.10
N THR A 224 7.12 16.64 -9.90
CA THR A 224 7.02 15.51 -8.98
C THR A 224 7.66 14.26 -9.56
N TYR A 225 7.38 13.94 -10.82
CA TYR A 225 7.88 12.75 -11.54
C TYR A 225 9.41 12.76 -11.68
N SER A 226 10.01 13.95 -11.89
CA SER A 226 11.46 14.09 -12.02
C SER A 226 12.24 13.94 -10.70
N LYS A 227 11.57 14.10 -9.55
CA LYS A 227 12.17 13.92 -8.22
C LYS A 227 12.12 12.48 -7.70
N THR A 228 11.34 11.62 -8.36
CA THR A 228 11.12 10.23 -7.92
C THR A 228 12.02 9.21 -8.66
N LYS A 229 12.88 9.69 -9.56
CA LYS A 229 13.96 8.95 -10.21
C LYS A 229 15.30 9.41 -9.68
#